data_cfb70b0b63db48fa114848d13fa1189f
#
_entry.id   cfb70b0b63db48fa114848d13fa1189f
#
_cell.length_a   1.000
_cell.length_b   1.000
_cell.length_c   1.000
_cell.angle_alpha   90.00
_cell.angle_beta   90.00
_cell.angle_gamma   90.00
#
_symmetry.space_group_name_H-M   'P 1'
#
loop_
_entity.id
_entity.type
_entity.pdbx_description
1 polymer ?
#
loop_
_entity_poly.entity_id
_entity_poly.type
_entity_poly.pdbx_seq_one_letter_code
_entity_poly.pdbx_strand_id
1 'polypeptide(L)'
;MMFVMLCHFGSGHTGIRLETLALIRDMLNAGISPVVPSHGSVGYLTLEGHIGMVMIGEGRATHQGETLDGAEALKRAGLKPVVLSSKEGLILLSGTTSVTAFASLAIYDAQTLSLTADIAGSFMLEVLKGTLMAMDERLMAVRPHPDQINTAANIRAILKDSPMLERYRGHRVQDALSIRCMPQLYGPVKKAVKDAQATLAIELNSSVDNPLIFDEEDGGAVALMGCNAAKKAYDSMHLAKYILAAELICDGQALDCYDDKRCAKGTQAIYDLLRSKVPEMDNDMPLTPYLEAVTQQIIDRAYIRTVEASVGALKF
;
A
#
# COMPACT_ATOMS: atom_id res chain seq x y z
N MET A 1 11.55 6.32 5.02
CA MET A 1 12.36 7.55 4.89
C MET A 1 13.84 7.26 4.68
N MET A 2 14.59 6.65 5.60
CA MET A 2 16.05 6.41 5.44
C MET A 2 16.44 5.75 4.11
N PHE A 3 15.69 4.75 3.65
CA PHE A 3 15.94 4.14 2.34
C PHE A 3 15.76 5.16 1.19
N VAL A 4 14.74 6.00 1.24
CA VAL A 4 14.52 7.06 0.24
C VAL A 4 15.63 8.12 0.29
N MET A 5 16.13 8.48 1.50
CA MET A 5 17.32 9.34 1.63
C MET A 5 18.53 8.75 0.90
N LEU A 6 18.78 7.44 1.06
CA LEU A 6 19.86 6.77 0.34
C LEU A 6 19.70 6.84 -1.18
N CYS A 7 18.47 6.69 -1.70
CA CYS A 7 18.19 6.83 -3.13
C CYS A 7 18.49 8.26 -3.62
N HIS A 8 17.92 9.26 -2.95
CA HIS A 8 18.05 10.67 -3.35
C HIS A 8 19.50 11.17 -3.24
N PHE A 9 20.16 10.89 -2.12
CA PHE A 9 21.52 11.38 -1.87
C PHE A 9 22.57 10.61 -2.67
N GLY A 10 22.29 9.37 -3.04
CA GLY A 10 23.14 8.55 -3.89
C GLY A 10 23.18 8.99 -5.36
N SER A 11 22.33 9.94 -5.77
CA SER A 11 22.30 10.49 -7.15
C SER A 11 23.56 11.32 -7.51
N GLY A 12 24.34 11.77 -6.51
CA GLY A 12 25.64 12.40 -6.72
C GLY A 12 25.66 13.92 -6.72
N HIS A 13 24.50 14.59 -6.72
CA HIS A 13 24.42 16.08 -6.80
C HIS A 13 24.20 16.77 -5.43
N THR A 14 24.09 15.99 -4.38
CA THR A 14 23.74 16.46 -3.02
C THR A 14 24.92 17.13 -2.31
N GLY A 15 26.15 16.66 -2.56
CA GLY A 15 27.34 17.11 -1.84
C GLY A 15 27.43 16.57 -0.41
N ILE A 16 26.71 15.51 -0.08
CA ILE A 16 26.83 14.77 1.17
C ILE A 16 28.10 13.93 1.17
N ARG A 17 28.81 13.86 2.31
CA ARG A 17 29.99 13.00 2.42
C ARG A 17 29.59 11.53 2.50
N LEU A 18 30.46 10.67 1.96
CA LEU A 18 30.22 9.21 1.96
C LEU A 18 30.07 8.64 3.38
N GLU A 19 30.77 9.18 4.38
CA GLU A 19 30.65 8.76 5.78
C GLU A 19 29.27 9.06 6.36
N THR A 20 28.69 10.21 6.02
CA THR A 20 27.34 10.62 6.46
C THR A 20 26.28 9.73 5.78
N LEU A 21 26.42 9.47 4.48
CA LEU A 21 25.56 8.55 3.74
C LEU A 21 25.69 7.11 4.27
N ALA A 22 26.91 6.65 4.56
CA ALA A 22 27.16 5.32 5.11
C ALA A 22 26.49 5.15 6.48
N LEU A 23 26.46 6.17 7.32
CA LEU A 23 25.78 6.10 8.62
C LEU A 23 24.26 5.86 8.46
N ILE A 24 23.60 6.49 7.48
CA ILE A 24 22.17 6.23 7.19
C ILE A 24 21.97 4.74 6.83
N ARG A 25 22.81 4.20 5.95
CA ARG A 25 22.79 2.79 5.57
C ARG A 25 23.00 1.88 6.78
N ASP A 26 23.98 2.19 7.61
CA ASP A 26 24.36 1.35 8.74
C ASP A 26 23.30 1.38 9.84
N MET A 27 22.67 2.53 10.09
CA MET A 27 21.50 2.66 10.98
C MET A 27 20.34 1.79 10.47
N LEU A 28 20.06 1.82 9.16
CA LEU A 28 19.00 1.02 8.56
C LEU A 28 19.29 -0.48 8.72
N ASN A 29 20.52 -0.92 8.44
CA ASN A 29 20.94 -2.31 8.57
C ASN A 29 20.96 -2.81 10.02
N ALA A 30 21.27 -1.92 10.98
CA ALA A 30 21.24 -2.23 12.41
C ALA A 30 19.82 -2.22 13.01
N GLY A 31 18.79 -1.87 12.22
CA GLY A 31 17.41 -1.77 12.71
C GLY A 31 17.17 -0.60 13.66
N ILE A 32 17.95 0.48 13.54
CA ILE A 32 17.71 1.73 14.27
C ILE A 32 16.61 2.50 13.53
N SER A 33 15.50 2.73 14.20
CA SER A 33 14.37 3.52 13.66
C SER A 33 14.26 4.84 14.41
N PRO A 34 14.70 5.97 13.82
CA PRO A 34 14.51 7.28 14.42
C PRO A 34 13.03 7.58 14.71
N VAL A 35 12.75 8.16 15.86
CA VAL A 35 11.39 8.60 16.22
C VAL A 35 11.12 9.92 15.51
N VAL A 36 10.24 9.85 14.51
CA VAL A 36 9.86 10.99 13.66
C VAL A 36 8.41 11.36 13.96
N PRO A 37 8.11 12.61 14.36
CA PRO A 37 6.72 13.08 14.53
C PRO A 37 5.94 12.98 13.22
N SER A 38 4.67 12.65 13.31
CA SER A 38 3.78 12.56 12.12
C SER A 38 3.38 13.93 11.54
N HIS A 39 3.66 15.02 12.26
CA HIS A 39 3.34 16.40 11.89
C HIS A 39 4.53 17.30 12.21
N GLY A 40 4.63 18.46 11.56
CA GLY A 40 5.66 19.46 11.88
C GLY A 40 6.52 19.88 10.69
N SER A 41 6.12 19.55 9.47
CA SER A 41 6.78 20.07 8.27
C SER A 41 6.44 21.54 8.02
N VAL A 42 7.44 22.32 7.59
CA VAL A 42 7.26 23.71 7.16
C VAL A 42 7.80 23.87 5.74
N GLY A 43 6.88 23.84 4.76
CA GLY A 43 7.26 23.88 3.35
C GLY A 43 8.13 22.70 2.95
N TYR A 44 9.34 22.99 2.46
CA TYR A 44 10.33 21.97 2.07
C TYR A 44 11.24 21.53 3.23
N LEU A 45 11.15 22.16 4.41
CA LEU A 45 11.82 21.71 5.62
C LEU A 45 10.97 20.60 6.23
N THR A 46 11.48 19.41 6.20
CA THR A 46 10.70 18.20 6.35
C THR A 46 11.11 17.35 7.56
N LEU A 47 10.40 16.27 7.77
CA LEU A 47 10.50 15.43 8.96
C LEU A 47 11.83 14.68 9.05
N GLU A 48 12.60 14.61 7.96
CA GLU A 48 13.92 13.97 7.88
C GLU A 48 14.93 14.57 8.86
N GLY A 49 14.76 15.82 9.25
CA GLY A 49 15.59 16.44 10.28
C GLY A 49 15.67 15.64 11.58
N HIS A 50 14.59 14.91 11.94
CA HIS A 50 14.60 14.03 13.10
C HIS A 50 15.51 12.79 12.92
N ILE A 51 15.70 12.35 11.67
CA ILE A 51 16.69 11.31 11.34
C ILE A 51 18.08 11.90 11.51
N GLY A 52 18.31 13.11 10.98
CA GLY A 52 19.55 13.86 11.15
C GLY A 52 19.92 14.08 12.63
N MET A 53 18.94 14.36 13.49
CA MET A 53 19.17 14.48 14.95
C MET A 53 19.77 13.19 15.53
N VAL A 54 19.23 12.02 15.18
CA VAL A 54 19.78 10.74 15.65
C VAL A 54 21.19 10.52 15.10
N MET A 55 21.45 10.91 13.85
CA MET A 55 22.78 10.77 13.24
C MET A 55 23.87 11.58 13.96
N ILE A 56 23.52 12.70 14.57
CA ILE A 56 24.47 13.51 15.39
C ILE A 56 24.47 13.10 16.88
N GLY A 57 23.74 12.06 17.26
CA GLY A 57 23.64 11.56 18.62
C GLY A 57 22.57 12.23 19.49
N GLU A 58 21.73 13.05 18.89
CA GLU A 58 20.62 13.71 19.56
C GLU A 58 19.27 12.97 19.25
N GLY A 59 18.14 13.56 19.66
CA GLY A 59 16.81 12.98 19.37
C GLY A 59 16.60 11.61 20.00
N ARG A 60 15.66 10.83 19.46
CA ARG A 60 15.29 9.50 19.97
C ARG A 60 15.17 8.49 18.83
N ALA A 61 15.49 7.23 19.11
CA ALA A 61 15.32 6.14 18.15
C ALA A 61 14.86 4.87 18.85
N THR A 62 14.12 4.03 18.13
CA THR A 62 13.78 2.67 18.56
C THR A 62 14.85 1.72 18.04
N HIS A 63 15.40 0.89 18.91
CA HIS A 63 16.33 -0.17 18.59
C HIS A 63 16.02 -1.40 19.43
N GLN A 64 15.89 -2.58 18.82
CA GLN A 64 15.53 -3.84 19.47
C GLN A 64 14.27 -3.75 20.36
N GLY A 65 13.27 -2.98 19.94
CA GLY A 65 11.99 -2.81 20.64
C GLY A 65 12.00 -1.75 21.75
N GLU A 66 13.16 -1.16 22.10
CA GLU A 66 13.27 -0.10 23.09
C GLU A 66 13.42 1.26 22.41
N THR A 67 12.78 2.30 22.99
CA THR A 67 12.99 3.69 22.57
C THR A 67 14.05 4.34 23.43
N LEU A 68 15.16 4.72 22.82
CA LEU A 68 16.39 5.20 23.44
C LEU A 68 16.72 6.63 22.97
N ASP A 69 17.61 7.31 23.68
CA ASP A 69 18.26 8.51 23.18
C ASP A 69 19.16 8.15 21.97
N GLY A 70 19.29 9.08 21.01
CA GLY A 70 19.99 8.83 19.74
C GLY A 70 21.43 8.33 19.94
N ALA A 71 22.18 8.95 20.85
CA ALA A 71 23.56 8.53 21.16
C ALA A 71 23.63 7.10 21.73
N GLU A 72 22.69 6.72 22.61
CA GLU A 72 22.66 5.37 23.19
C GLU A 72 22.24 4.33 22.15
N ALA A 73 21.27 4.64 21.28
CA ALA A 73 20.86 3.76 20.19
C ALA A 73 22.02 3.47 19.22
N LEU A 74 22.76 4.51 18.81
CA LEU A 74 23.94 4.35 17.95
C LEU A 74 25.01 3.51 18.65
N LYS A 75 25.32 3.82 19.93
CA LYS A 75 26.32 3.09 20.71
C LYS A 75 26.00 1.61 20.83
N ARG A 76 24.75 1.24 21.11
CA ARG A 76 24.33 -0.19 21.21
C ARG A 76 24.48 -0.93 19.89
N ALA A 77 24.32 -0.23 18.78
CA ALA A 77 24.54 -0.79 17.45
C ALA A 77 26.02 -0.77 17.00
N GLY A 78 26.94 -0.27 17.84
CA GLY A 78 28.36 -0.14 17.49
C GLY A 78 28.65 0.98 16.49
N LEU A 79 27.72 1.93 16.32
CA LEU A 79 27.84 3.08 15.42
C LEU A 79 28.28 4.33 16.20
N LYS A 80 28.86 5.27 15.48
CA LYS A 80 29.30 6.56 16.06
C LYS A 80 28.48 7.70 15.44
N PRO A 81 28.10 8.72 16.23
CA PRO A 81 27.55 9.93 15.69
C PRO A 81 28.49 10.59 14.69
N VAL A 82 27.91 11.23 13.66
CA VAL A 82 28.65 12.02 12.69
C VAL A 82 28.66 13.49 13.10
N VAL A 83 29.76 14.19 12.81
CA VAL A 83 29.83 15.65 12.89
C VAL A 83 29.50 16.19 11.51
N LEU A 84 28.39 16.91 11.39
CA LEU A 84 27.94 17.48 10.13
C LEU A 84 28.91 18.55 9.62
N SER A 85 29.14 18.60 8.33
CA SER A 85 30.01 19.55 7.65
C SER A 85 29.27 20.24 6.50
N SER A 86 29.78 21.40 6.09
CA SER A 86 29.26 22.18 4.96
C SER A 86 27.71 22.31 4.98
N LYS A 87 27.02 21.89 3.92
CA LYS A 87 25.55 21.96 3.81
C LYS A 87 24.80 20.73 4.37
N GLU A 88 25.47 19.75 5.00
CA GLU A 88 24.83 18.48 5.41
C GLU A 88 23.63 18.68 6.34
N GLY A 89 23.68 19.68 7.24
CA GLY A 89 22.53 20.02 8.08
C GLY A 89 21.30 20.40 7.27
N LEU A 90 21.47 21.14 6.17
CA LEU A 90 20.37 21.52 5.27
C LEU A 90 19.90 20.32 4.43
N ILE A 91 20.82 19.51 3.92
CA ILE A 91 20.52 18.28 3.16
C ILE A 91 19.59 17.37 3.96
N LEU A 92 19.89 17.15 5.24
CA LEU A 92 19.17 16.22 6.10
C LEU A 92 17.76 16.68 6.50
N LEU A 93 17.33 17.88 6.11
CA LEU A 93 16.00 18.39 6.47
C LEU A 93 15.26 19.08 5.33
N SER A 94 15.82 19.07 4.12
CA SER A 94 15.18 19.69 2.94
C SER A 94 14.99 18.70 1.80
N GLY A 95 13.91 18.89 1.02
CA GLY A 95 13.61 18.08 -0.15
C GLY A 95 12.26 17.36 -0.10
N THR A 96 12.08 16.35 -0.94
CA THR A 96 10.81 15.59 -1.08
C THR A 96 10.86 14.21 -0.45
N THR A 97 11.86 13.87 0.33
CA THR A 97 12.10 12.53 0.86
C THR A 97 10.91 12.00 1.69
N SER A 98 10.37 12.81 2.60
CA SER A 98 9.18 12.42 3.39
C SER A 98 7.96 12.18 2.49
N VAL A 99 7.74 13.06 1.51
CA VAL A 99 6.64 12.97 0.54
C VAL A 99 6.74 11.66 -0.24
N THR A 100 7.92 11.39 -0.78
CA THR A 100 8.23 10.20 -1.58
C THR A 100 8.08 8.93 -0.75
N ALA A 101 8.50 8.95 0.53
CA ALA A 101 8.34 7.82 1.43
C ALA A 101 6.86 7.51 1.72
N PHE A 102 6.04 8.51 2.06
CA PHE A 102 4.61 8.33 2.28
C PHE A 102 3.89 7.91 1.00
N ALA A 103 4.21 8.51 -0.15
CA ALA A 103 3.65 8.14 -1.44
C ALA A 103 3.97 6.69 -1.81
N SER A 104 5.19 6.23 -1.54
CA SER A 104 5.60 4.83 -1.77
C SER A 104 4.73 3.85 -0.99
N LEU A 105 4.50 4.12 0.29
CA LEU A 105 3.63 3.29 1.13
C LEU A 105 2.17 3.36 0.68
N ALA A 106 1.66 4.55 0.34
CA ALA A 106 0.30 4.73 -0.13
C ALA A 106 0.05 3.98 -1.47
N ILE A 107 1.00 4.02 -2.40
CA ILE A 107 0.90 3.30 -3.68
C ILE A 107 0.94 1.78 -3.45
N TYR A 108 1.81 1.29 -2.58
CA TYR A 108 1.85 -0.13 -2.21
C TYR A 108 0.52 -0.60 -1.62
N ASP A 109 -0.05 0.18 -0.70
CA ASP A 109 -1.36 -0.09 -0.12
C ASP A 109 -2.48 -0.02 -1.16
N ALA A 110 -2.46 0.97 -2.07
CA ALA A 110 -3.44 1.11 -3.14
C ALA A 110 -3.44 -0.07 -4.12
N GLN A 111 -2.27 -0.63 -4.44
CA GLN A 111 -2.16 -1.86 -5.23
C GLN A 111 -2.79 -3.04 -4.49
N THR A 112 -2.48 -3.21 -3.21
CA THR A 112 -3.05 -4.26 -2.37
C THR A 112 -4.57 -4.14 -2.29
N LEU A 113 -5.08 -2.94 -2.04
CA LEU A 113 -6.52 -2.68 -1.97
C LEU A 113 -7.23 -2.92 -3.30
N SER A 114 -6.61 -2.54 -4.42
CA SER A 114 -7.21 -2.74 -5.75
C SER A 114 -7.39 -4.23 -6.10
N LEU A 115 -6.43 -5.07 -5.74
CA LEU A 115 -6.55 -6.53 -5.90
C LEU A 115 -7.53 -7.14 -4.89
N THR A 116 -7.53 -6.65 -3.65
CA THR A 116 -8.49 -7.10 -2.63
C THR A 116 -9.92 -6.71 -3.00
N ALA A 117 -10.13 -5.56 -3.67
CA ALA A 117 -11.45 -5.18 -4.19
C ALA A 117 -11.94 -6.13 -5.29
N ASP A 118 -11.07 -6.60 -6.21
CA ASP A 118 -11.44 -7.64 -7.16
C ASP A 118 -11.87 -8.93 -6.44
N ILE A 119 -11.18 -9.29 -5.35
CA ILE A 119 -11.46 -10.49 -4.54
C ILE A 119 -12.81 -10.34 -3.82
N ALA A 120 -13.01 -9.25 -3.08
CA ALA A 120 -14.26 -8.98 -2.36
C ALA A 120 -15.43 -8.86 -3.32
N GLY A 121 -15.29 -8.07 -4.40
CA GLY A 121 -16.33 -7.94 -5.43
C GLY A 121 -16.69 -9.25 -6.11
N SER A 122 -15.73 -10.17 -6.28
CA SER A 122 -16.02 -11.52 -6.79
C SER A 122 -16.86 -12.31 -5.80
N PHE A 123 -16.52 -12.27 -4.52
CA PHE A 123 -17.29 -12.93 -3.47
C PHE A 123 -18.71 -12.36 -3.38
N MET A 124 -18.83 -11.03 -3.36
CA MET A 124 -20.12 -10.33 -3.38
C MET A 124 -20.98 -10.75 -4.59
N LEU A 125 -20.39 -10.80 -5.82
CA LEU A 125 -21.10 -11.20 -7.02
C LEU A 125 -21.68 -12.62 -6.87
N GLU A 126 -20.92 -13.54 -6.31
CA GLU A 126 -21.37 -14.93 -6.14
C GLU A 126 -22.49 -15.06 -5.11
N VAL A 127 -22.33 -14.49 -3.89
CA VAL A 127 -23.35 -14.59 -2.85
C VAL A 127 -24.63 -13.83 -3.17
N LEU A 128 -24.56 -12.82 -4.03
CA LEU A 128 -25.73 -12.12 -4.56
C LEU A 128 -26.37 -12.81 -5.77
N LYS A 129 -25.93 -14.03 -6.12
CA LYS A 129 -26.45 -14.83 -7.26
C LYS A 129 -26.32 -14.06 -8.59
N GLY A 130 -25.19 -13.40 -8.77
CA GLY A 130 -24.92 -12.57 -9.95
C GLY A 130 -24.62 -13.38 -11.20
N THR A 131 -24.15 -12.69 -12.24
CA THR A 131 -23.77 -13.30 -13.52
C THR A 131 -22.45 -12.76 -14.04
N LEU A 132 -21.63 -13.62 -14.65
CA LEU A 132 -20.39 -13.23 -15.32
C LEU A 132 -20.59 -12.58 -16.70
N MET A 133 -21.82 -12.37 -17.16
CA MET A 133 -22.07 -11.78 -18.48
C MET A 133 -21.43 -10.40 -18.65
N ALA A 134 -21.46 -9.56 -17.62
CA ALA A 134 -20.81 -8.24 -17.66
C ALA A 134 -19.28 -8.30 -17.66
N MET A 135 -18.71 -9.46 -17.32
CA MET A 135 -17.26 -9.72 -17.31
C MET A 135 -16.77 -10.45 -18.56
N ASP A 136 -17.63 -10.64 -19.59
CA ASP A 136 -17.30 -11.38 -20.80
C ASP A 136 -16.11 -10.76 -21.54
N GLU A 137 -15.18 -11.60 -22.01
CA GLU A 137 -13.97 -11.18 -22.73
C GLU A 137 -14.29 -10.37 -23.98
N ARG A 138 -15.37 -10.73 -24.68
CA ARG A 138 -15.80 -10.05 -25.88
C ARG A 138 -16.26 -8.62 -25.61
N LEU A 139 -16.93 -8.39 -24.45
CA LEU A 139 -17.31 -7.05 -24.01
C LEU A 139 -16.07 -6.21 -23.68
N MET A 140 -15.08 -6.81 -23.05
CA MET A 140 -13.83 -6.13 -22.73
C MET A 140 -13.02 -5.83 -24.00
N ALA A 141 -13.03 -6.75 -25.00
CA ALA A 141 -12.27 -6.59 -26.24
C ALA A 141 -12.80 -5.47 -27.14
N VAL A 142 -14.11 -5.23 -27.19
CA VAL A 142 -14.70 -4.13 -27.99
C VAL A 142 -14.49 -2.74 -27.35
N ARG A 143 -14.05 -2.72 -26.09
CA ARG A 143 -13.68 -1.51 -25.35
C ARG A 143 -12.40 -1.76 -24.56
N PRO A 144 -11.23 -1.78 -25.22
CA PRO A 144 -10.02 -2.42 -24.72
C PRO A 144 -9.22 -1.53 -23.74
N HIS A 145 -9.79 -1.20 -22.59
CA HIS A 145 -9.08 -0.58 -21.49
C HIS A 145 -8.32 -1.66 -20.68
N PRO A 146 -6.98 -1.67 -20.65
CA PRO A 146 -6.20 -2.78 -20.08
C PRO A 146 -6.59 -3.14 -18.65
N ASP A 147 -6.81 -2.15 -17.80
CA ASP A 147 -7.09 -2.38 -16.39
C ASP A 147 -8.53 -2.83 -16.12
N GLN A 148 -9.49 -2.49 -17.00
CA GLN A 148 -10.82 -3.10 -17.02
C GLN A 148 -10.75 -4.57 -17.40
N ILE A 149 -9.96 -4.89 -18.43
CA ILE A 149 -9.72 -6.28 -18.89
C ILE A 149 -9.13 -7.08 -17.74
N ASN A 150 -8.15 -6.54 -17.02
CA ASN A 150 -7.50 -7.20 -15.89
C ASN A 150 -8.49 -7.50 -14.75
N THR A 151 -9.29 -6.51 -14.35
CA THR A 151 -10.34 -6.70 -13.33
C THR A 151 -11.35 -7.77 -13.74
N ALA A 152 -11.89 -7.70 -14.98
CA ALA A 152 -12.83 -8.69 -15.47
C ALA A 152 -12.21 -10.10 -15.54
N ALA A 153 -10.93 -10.21 -15.90
CA ALA A 153 -10.19 -11.47 -15.94
C ALA A 153 -10.01 -12.07 -14.53
N ASN A 154 -9.68 -11.23 -13.54
CA ASN A 154 -9.56 -11.66 -12.14
C ASN A 154 -10.88 -12.21 -11.62
N ILE A 155 -11.99 -11.49 -11.83
CA ILE A 155 -13.33 -11.91 -11.41
C ILE A 155 -13.71 -13.25 -12.08
N ARG A 156 -13.47 -13.41 -13.38
CA ARG A 156 -13.73 -14.69 -14.08
C ARG A 156 -12.86 -15.83 -13.55
N ALA A 157 -11.60 -15.56 -13.21
CA ALA A 157 -10.69 -16.59 -12.67
C ALA A 157 -11.15 -17.05 -11.28
N ILE A 158 -11.52 -16.11 -10.40
CA ILE A 158 -11.97 -16.40 -9.04
C ILE A 158 -13.26 -17.21 -9.05
N LEU A 159 -14.21 -16.85 -9.94
CA LEU A 159 -15.54 -17.43 -10.02
C LEU A 159 -15.67 -18.56 -11.05
N LYS A 160 -14.53 -19.04 -11.56
CA LYS A 160 -14.53 -20.14 -12.54
C LYS A 160 -15.25 -21.37 -11.99
N ASP A 161 -16.12 -21.95 -12.82
CA ASP A 161 -16.87 -23.16 -12.52
C ASP A 161 -17.72 -23.09 -11.23
N SER A 162 -18.21 -21.90 -10.87
CA SER A 162 -19.04 -21.68 -9.69
C SER A 162 -20.33 -22.50 -9.73
N PRO A 163 -20.57 -23.43 -8.80
CA PRO A 163 -21.84 -24.15 -8.71
C PRO A 163 -23.01 -23.24 -8.35
N MET A 164 -22.76 -22.16 -7.60
CA MET A 164 -23.78 -21.18 -7.21
C MET A 164 -24.24 -20.37 -8.43
N LEU A 165 -23.31 -19.81 -9.21
CA LEU A 165 -23.68 -19.04 -10.41
C LEU A 165 -24.39 -19.92 -11.44
N GLU A 166 -24.00 -21.19 -11.58
CA GLU A 166 -24.71 -22.13 -12.48
C GLU A 166 -26.14 -22.42 -12.02
N ARG A 167 -26.35 -22.65 -10.72
CA ARG A 167 -27.66 -22.90 -10.12
C ARG A 167 -28.63 -21.75 -10.35
N TYR A 168 -28.15 -20.52 -10.26
CA TYR A 168 -29.00 -19.32 -10.42
C TYR A 168 -28.91 -18.69 -11.80
N ARG A 169 -28.38 -19.40 -12.79
CA ARG A 169 -28.29 -18.92 -14.19
C ARG A 169 -29.64 -18.47 -14.69
N GLY A 170 -29.73 -17.24 -15.17
CA GLY A 170 -30.94 -16.69 -15.80
C GLY A 170 -32.06 -16.30 -14.81
N HIS A 171 -31.82 -16.32 -13.51
CA HIS A 171 -32.84 -15.95 -12.53
C HIS A 171 -33.16 -14.44 -12.55
N ARG A 172 -32.27 -13.61 -13.13
CA ARG A 172 -32.50 -12.19 -13.41
C ARG A 172 -31.91 -11.79 -14.76
N VAL A 173 -32.44 -10.72 -15.35
CA VAL A 173 -31.99 -10.22 -16.67
C VAL A 173 -30.57 -9.60 -16.55
N GLN A 174 -30.34 -8.84 -15.49
CA GLN A 174 -29.03 -8.20 -15.22
C GLN A 174 -28.85 -7.94 -13.74
N ASP A 175 -27.60 -7.85 -13.31
CA ASP A 175 -27.24 -7.49 -11.95
C ASP A 175 -27.38 -5.98 -11.70
N ALA A 176 -27.37 -5.60 -10.42
CA ALA A 176 -27.29 -4.22 -10.00
C ALA A 176 -26.09 -3.51 -10.63
N LEU A 177 -26.19 -2.21 -10.87
CA LEU A 177 -25.15 -1.42 -11.53
C LEU A 177 -23.82 -1.51 -10.79
N SER A 178 -23.84 -1.46 -9.46
CA SER A 178 -22.65 -1.57 -8.60
C SER A 178 -21.87 -2.87 -8.82
N ILE A 179 -22.54 -3.97 -9.13
CA ILE A 179 -21.91 -5.27 -9.38
C ILE A 179 -21.41 -5.38 -10.81
N ARG A 180 -22.26 -5.10 -11.79
CA ARG A 180 -21.92 -5.29 -13.20
C ARG A 180 -20.91 -4.31 -13.76
N CYS A 181 -20.71 -3.13 -13.09
CA CYS A 181 -19.77 -2.10 -13.50
C CYS A 181 -18.43 -2.15 -12.74
N MET A 182 -18.15 -3.21 -11.97
CA MET A 182 -16.87 -3.35 -11.26
C MET A 182 -15.65 -3.14 -12.18
N PRO A 183 -15.56 -3.75 -13.39
CA PRO A 183 -14.41 -3.50 -14.27
C PRO A 183 -14.27 -2.03 -14.67
N GLN A 184 -15.38 -1.33 -14.91
CA GLN A 184 -15.39 0.07 -15.32
C GLN A 184 -15.07 1.04 -14.18
N LEU A 185 -15.25 0.62 -12.92
CA LEU A 185 -14.91 1.39 -11.72
C LEU A 185 -13.50 1.09 -11.24
N TYR A 186 -13.13 -0.18 -11.12
CA TYR A 186 -11.84 -0.59 -10.57
C TYR A 186 -10.69 -0.40 -11.56
N GLY A 187 -10.94 -0.58 -12.87
CA GLY A 187 -9.94 -0.37 -13.92
C GLY A 187 -9.31 1.03 -13.89
N PRO A 188 -10.09 2.11 -13.93
CA PRO A 188 -9.55 3.49 -13.80
C PRO A 188 -8.76 3.73 -12.52
N VAL A 189 -9.16 3.11 -11.38
CA VAL A 189 -8.39 3.20 -10.13
C VAL A 189 -7.01 2.54 -10.28
N LYS A 190 -6.95 1.33 -10.84
CA LYS A 190 -5.68 0.64 -11.12
C LYS A 190 -4.79 1.47 -12.05
N LYS A 191 -5.38 2.06 -13.10
CA LYS A 191 -4.64 2.96 -13.99
C LYS A 191 -4.04 4.15 -13.23
N ALA A 192 -4.82 4.83 -12.40
CA ALA A 192 -4.35 5.97 -11.62
C ALA A 192 -3.20 5.58 -10.67
N VAL A 193 -3.27 4.39 -10.04
CA VAL A 193 -2.20 3.87 -9.19
C VAL A 193 -0.93 3.59 -10.01
N LYS A 194 -1.05 3.03 -11.22
CA LYS A 194 0.10 2.81 -12.13
C LYS A 194 0.74 4.13 -12.60
N ASP A 195 -0.07 5.12 -12.94
CA ASP A 195 0.42 6.44 -13.34
C ASP A 195 1.18 7.11 -12.18
N ALA A 196 0.64 7.03 -10.96
CA ALA A 196 1.30 7.52 -9.75
C ALA A 196 2.61 6.75 -9.46
N GLN A 197 2.62 5.43 -9.65
CA GLN A 197 3.81 4.60 -9.50
C GLN A 197 4.92 5.00 -10.49
N ALA A 198 4.57 5.27 -11.75
CA ALA A 198 5.52 5.73 -12.75
C ALA A 198 6.14 7.08 -12.37
N THR A 199 5.34 8.02 -11.89
CA THR A 199 5.82 9.32 -11.36
C THR A 199 6.74 9.13 -10.16
N LEU A 200 6.34 8.28 -9.21
CA LEU A 200 7.15 7.98 -8.02
C LEU A 200 8.50 7.34 -8.37
N ALA A 201 8.55 6.50 -9.40
CA ALA A 201 9.79 5.89 -9.86
C ALA A 201 10.81 6.94 -10.36
N ILE A 202 10.33 8.01 -10.99
CA ILE A 202 11.18 9.15 -11.37
C ILE A 202 11.68 9.85 -10.12
N GLU A 203 10.77 10.19 -9.20
CA GLU A 203 11.10 10.93 -7.96
C GLU A 203 12.12 10.17 -7.09
N LEU A 204 11.97 8.85 -6.93
CA LEU A 204 12.90 8.00 -6.18
C LEU A 204 14.34 8.01 -6.72
N ASN A 205 14.50 8.33 -8.02
CA ASN A 205 15.80 8.38 -8.70
C ASN A 205 16.27 9.83 -8.98
N SER A 206 15.65 10.82 -8.32
CA SER A 206 15.93 12.23 -8.50
C SER A 206 16.79 12.80 -7.37
N SER A 207 17.55 13.86 -7.66
CA SER A 207 18.16 14.72 -6.66
C SER A 207 17.15 15.78 -6.24
N VAL A 208 16.82 15.84 -4.95
CA VAL A 208 15.66 16.61 -4.45
C VAL A 208 15.98 17.60 -3.34
N ASP A 209 17.22 17.65 -2.88
CA ASP A 209 17.68 18.60 -1.86
C ASP A 209 18.06 19.97 -2.47
N ASN A 210 18.35 20.93 -1.63
CA ASN A 210 18.63 22.31 -2.02
C ASN A 210 19.81 22.87 -1.18
N PRO A 211 20.82 23.52 -1.83
CA PRO A 211 21.09 23.57 -3.27
C PRO A 211 21.72 22.29 -3.81
N LEU A 212 21.54 21.98 -5.09
CA LEU A 212 22.27 20.92 -5.78
C LEU A 212 23.67 21.42 -6.17
N ILE A 213 24.63 20.48 -6.26
CA ILE A 213 26.01 20.76 -6.64
C ILE A 213 26.27 20.08 -7.99
N PHE A 214 26.80 20.87 -8.92
CA PHE A 214 27.28 20.40 -10.22
C PHE A 214 28.78 20.71 -10.35
N ASP A 215 29.49 19.99 -11.18
CA ASP A 215 30.93 20.16 -11.38
C ASP A 215 31.30 21.52 -12.00
N GLU A 216 30.35 22.17 -12.67
CA GLU A 216 30.47 23.52 -13.24
C GLU A 216 29.74 24.52 -12.34
N GLU A 217 30.44 25.43 -11.76
CA GLU A 217 30.24 26.59 -10.88
C GLU A 217 28.82 27.04 -10.44
N ASP A 218 27.71 26.52 -10.92
CA ASP A 218 26.36 27.06 -10.66
C ASP A 218 25.46 26.08 -9.86
N GLY A 219 25.42 26.27 -8.54
CA GLY A 219 24.41 25.61 -7.70
C GLY A 219 22.99 26.14 -7.98
N GLY A 220 22.07 25.25 -8.34
CA GLY A 220 20.65 25.55 -8.51
C GLY A 220 19.82 25.27 -7.26
N ALA A 221 18.79 26.10 -6.99
CA ALA A 221 17.83 25.88 -5.90
C ALA A 221 16.52 25.31 -6.44
N VAL A 222 15.99 24.24 -5.83
CA VAL A 222 14.66 23.71 -6.13
C VAL A 222 13.85 23.67 -4.84
N ALA A 223 12.65 24.29 -4.85
CA ALA A 223 11.72 24.25 -3.72
C ALA A 223 10.53 23.36 -4.07
N LEU A 224 10.22 22.36 -3.25
CA LEU A 224 9.13 21.41 -3.44
C LEU A 224 8.23 21.34 -2.20
N MET A 225 6.92 21.25 -2.39
CA MET A 225 5.92 21.20 -1.32
C MET A 225 4.95 20.05 -1.58
N GLY A 226 4.76 19.11 -0.61
CA GLY A 226 3.83 18.01 -0.84
C GLY A 226 3.55 17.06 0.34
N CYS A 227 4.23 17.21 1.48
CA CYS A 227 4.18 16.26 2.59
C CYS A 227 2.75 16.00 3.10
N ASN A 228 1.93 17.03 3.24
CA ASN A 228 0.56 16.90 3.74
C ASN A 228 -0.36 16.12 2.79
N ALA A 229 -0.20 16.29 1.48
CA ALA A 229 -1.00 15.56 0.49
C ALA A 229 -0.67 14.06 0.48
N ALA A 230 0.60 13.71 0.53
CA ALA A 230 1.05 12.32 0.58
C ALA A 230 0.62 11.62 1.88
N LYS A 231 0.67 12.32 3.02
CA LYS A 231 0.17 11.78 4.30
C LYS A 231 -1.34 11.53 4.24
N LYS A 232 -2.13 12.46 3.70
CA LYS A 232 -3.59 12.26 3.53
C LYS A 232 -3.91 11.07 2.61
N ALA A 233 -3.16 10.87 1.53
CA ALA A 233 -3.31 9.70 0.67
C ALA A 233 -3.02 8.41 1.45
N TYR A 234 -1.95 8.36 2.23
CA TYR A 234 -1.62 7.21 3.08
C TYR A 234 -2.71 6.92 4.12
N ASP A 235 -3.20 7.94 4.83
CA ASP A 235 -4.27 7.79 5.82
C ASP A 235 -5.58 7.30 5.16
N SER A 236 -5.90 7.77 3.95
CA SER A 236 -7.08 7.33 3.18
C SER A 236 -6.99 5.85 2.79
N MET A 237 -5.81 5.36 2.42
CA MET A 237 -5.60 3.94 2.12
C MET A 237 -5.80 3.09 3.38
N HIS A 238 -5.39 3.59 4.54
CA HIS A 238 -5.62 2.89 5.81
C HIS A 238 -7.11 2.72 6.11
N LEU A 239 -7.92 3.76 5.92
CA LEU A 239 -9.38 3.69 6.11
C LEU A 239 -10.08 2.77 5.10
N ALA A 240 -9.64 2.77 3.84
CA ALA A 240 -10.20 1.90 2.79
C ALA A 240 -10.05 0.40 3.11
N LYS A 241 -9.03 0.00 3.87
CA LYS A 241 -8.84 -1.39 4.32
C LYS A 241 -10.00 -1.87 5.20
N TYR A 242 -10.52 -1.00 6.09
CA TYR A 242 -11.66 -1.32 6.95
C TYR A 242 -12.96 -1.50 6.15
N ILE A 243 -13.15 -0.74 5.08
CA ILE A 243 -14.32 -0.88 4.20
C ILE A 243 -14.31 -2.25 3.53
N LEU A 244 -13.17 -2.67 2.95
CA LEU A 244 -13.04 -3.99 2.33
C LEU A 244 -13.12 -5.13 3.36
N ALA A 245 -12.62 -4.92 4.58
CA ALA A 245 -12.78 -5.89 5.66
C ALA A 245 -14.25 -6.10 6.03
N ALA A 246 -15.03 -5.02 6.13
CA ALA A 246 -16.46 -5.10 6.38
C ALA A 246 -17.20 -5.82 5.25
N GLU A 247 -16.88 -5.51 3.99
CA GLU A 247 -17.45 -6.18 2.81
C GLU A 247 -17.20 -7.70 2.88
N LEU A 248 -15.96 -8.13 3.08
CA LEU A 248 -15.61 -9.55 3.20
C LEU A 248 -16.36 -10.27 4.34
N ILE A 249 -16.54 -9.61 5.49
CA ILE A 249 -17.32 -10.17 6.62
C ILE A 249 -18.79 -10.32 6.23
N CYS A 250 -19.39 -9.32 5.59
CA CYS A 250 -20.76 -9.36 5.11
C CYS A 250 -20.96 -10.47 4.06
N ASP A 251 -20.03 -10.61 3.12
CA ASP A 251 -20.09 -11.64 2.08
C ASP A 251 -19.98 -13.05 2.68
N GLY A 252 -19.10 -13.25 3.65
CA GLY A 252 -19.01 -14.52 4.38
C GLY A 252 -20.30 -14.84 5.10
N GLN A 253 -20.90 -13.89 5.79
CA GLN A 253 -22.18 -14.07 6.47
C GLN A 253 -23.31 -14.31 5.48
N ALA A 254 -23.29 -13.66 4.32
CA ALA A 254 -24.27 -13.92 3.27
C ALA A 254 -24.17 -15.35 2.71
N LEU A 255 -22.96 -15.92 2.59
CA LEU A 255 -22.77 -17.31 2.19
C LEU A 255 -23.32 -18.28 3.24
N ASP A 256 -23.20 -17.96 4.53
CA ASP A 256 -23.72 -18.79 5.62
C ASP A 256 -25.25 -18.89 5.64
N CYS A 257 -25.96 -17.91 5.09
CA CYS A 257 -27.41 -17.95 4.96
C CYS A 257 -27.94 -18.92 3.90
N TYR A 258 -27.06 -19.60 3.16
CA TYR A 258 -27.47 -20.61 2.16
C TYR A 258 -27.36 -22.02 2.76
N ASP A 259 -28.38 -22.86 2.52
CA ASP A 259 -28.36 -24.29 2.86
C ASP A 259 -27.26 -25.04 2.10
N ASP A 260 -27.04 -24.66 0.84
CA ASP A 260 -25.97 -25.19 0.01
C ASP A 260 -24.94 -24.11 -0.24
N LYS A 261 -23.86 -24.17 0.55
CA LYS A 261 -22.73 -23.20 0.54
C LYS A 261 -21.70 -23.49 -0.56
N ARG A 262 -21.96 -24.43 -1.50
CA ARG A 262 -21.02 -24.72 -2.60
C ARG A 262 -20.81 -23.50 -3.48
N CYS A 263 -19.59 -23.01 -3.52
CA CYS A 263 -19.17 -21.83 -4.28
C CYS A 263 -17.97 -22.15 -5.18
N ALA A 264 -17.48 -21.17 -5.92
CA ALA A 264 -16.28 -21.30 -6.73
C ALA A 264 -15.04 -21.61 -5.87
N LYS A 265 -14.02 -22.25 -6.46
CA LYS A 265 -12.77 -22.57 -5.75
C LYS A 265 -12.09 -21.33 -5.20
N GLY A 266 -12.09 -20.21 -5.94
CA GLY A 266 -11.55 -18.94 -5.48
C GLY A 266 -12.32 -18.38 -4.29
N THR A 267 -13.65 -18.40 -4.35
CA THR A 267 -14.52 -17.94 -3.25
C THR A 267 -14.39 -18.82 -2.01
N GLN A 268 -14.29 -20.16 -2.18
CA GLN A 268 -14.05 -21.07 -1.06
C GLN A 268 -12.75 -20.71 -0.32
N ALA A 269 -11.69 -20.39 -1.06
CA ALA A 269 -10.41 -20.00 -0.46
C ALA A 269 -10.52 -18.67 0.31
N ILE A 270 -11.32 -17.71 -0.18
CA ILE A 270 -11.62 -16.45 0.53
C ILE A 270 -12.40 -16.76 1.82
N TYR A 271 -13.44 -17.54 1.71
CA TYR A 271 -14.32 -17.90 2.82
C TYR A 271 -13.57 -18.66 3.93
N ASP A 272 -12.76 -19.66 3.58
CA ASP A 272 -11.96 -20.43 4.55
C ASP A 272 -10.97 -19.52 5.30
N LEU A 273 -10.31 -18.60 4.61
CA LEU A 273 -9.40 -17.63 5.22
C LEU A 273 -10.16 -16.69 6.16
N LEU A 274 -11.32 -16.17 5.75
CA LEU A 274 -12.18 -15.33 6.57
C LEU A 274 -12.60 -16.06 7.83
N ARG A 275 -13.14 -17.28 7.70
CA ARG A 275 -13.65 -18.07 8.81
C ARG A 275 -12.54 -18.58 9.76
N SER A 276 -11.28 -18.51 9.36
CA SER A 276 -10.16 -18.73 10.28
C SER A 276 -10.05 -17.67 11.39
N LYS A 277 -10.70 -16.50 11.21
CA LYS A 277 -10.65 -15.37 12.14
C LYS A 277 -12.03 -14.87 12.59
N VAL A 278 -13.04 -15.04 11.77
CA VAL A 278 -14.39 -14.53 12.00
C VAL A 278 -15.34 -15.73 12.09
N PRO A 279 -16.00 -15.99 13.24
CA PRO A 279 -17.00 -17.05 13.34
C PRO A 279 -18.26 -16.72 12.55
N GLU A 280 -19.08 -17.72 12.26
CA GLU A 280 -20.45 -17.53 11.80
C GLU A 280 -21.26 -16.78 12.87
N MET A 281 -22.08 -15.83 12.47
CA MET A 281 -22.82 -14.96 13.39
C MET A 281 -24.29 -15.43 13.52
N ASP A 282 -24.58 -16.17 14.56
CA ASP A 282 -25.95 -16.58 14.91
C ASP A 282 -26.70 -15.54 15.72
N ASN A 283 -25.97 -14.66 16.42
CA ASN A 283 -26.49 -13.59 17.28
C ASN A 283 -25.61 -12.34 17.15
N ASP A 284 -26.12 -11.21 17.63
CA ASP A 284 -25.35 -9.98 17.69
C ASP A 284 -24.09 -10.13 18.52
N MET A 285 -22.97 -9.64 17.97
CA MET A 285 -21.65 -9.70 18.59
C MET A 285 -20.85 -8.42 18.28
N PRO A 286 -19.89 -8.05 19.14
CA PRO A 286 -18.97 -6.95 18.83
C PRO A 286 -18.14 -7.27 17.58
N LEU A 287 -18.23 -6.44 16.53
CA LEU A 287 -17.54 -6.68 15.27
C LEU A 287 -16.11 -6.12 15.22
N THR A 288 -15.76 -5.16 16.09
CA THR A 288 -14.46 -4.48 16.06
C THR A 288 -13.26 -5.44 16.04
N PRO A 289 -13.17 -6.47 16.91
CA PRO A 289 -12.02 -7.39 16.89
C PRO A 289 -11.88 -8.17 15.56
N TYR A 290 -13.00 -8.50 14.95
CA TYR A 290 -13.03 -9.21 13.65
C TYR A 290 -12.68 -8.30 12.49
N LEU A 291 -13.17 -7.06 12.49
CA LEU A 291 -12.77 -6.04 11.51
C LEU A 291 -11.26 -5.80 11.56
N GLU A 292 -10.69 -5.68 12.76
CA GLU A 292 -9.25 -5.52 12.95
C GLU A 292 -8.46 -6.74 12.43
N ALA A 293 -8.93 -7.95 12.75
CA ALA A 293 -8.29 -9.19 12.28
C ALA A 293 -8.31 -9.34 10.76
N VAL A 294 -9.44 -9.05 10.11
CA VAL A 294 -9.58 -9.09 8.65
C VAL A 294 -8.77 -7.97 8.00
N THR A 295 -8.78 -6.76 8.58
CA THR A 295 -7.93 -5.65 8.13
C THR A 295 -6.46 -6.03 8.17
N GLN A 296 -6.00 -6.71 9.21
CA GLN A 296 -4.62 -7.20 9.29
C GLN A 296 -4.33 -8.25 8.20
N GLN A 297 -5.25 -9.17 7.92
CA GLN A 297 -5.11 -10.10 6.80
C GLN A 297 -5.01 -9.39 5.44
N ILE A 298 -5.70 -8.25 5.25
CA ILE A 298 -5.58 -7.42 4.05
C ILE A 298 -4.20 -6.76 3.99
N ILE A 299 -3.73 -6.17 5.09
CA ILE A 299 -2.38 -5.56 5.20
C ILE A 299 -1.31 -6.59 4.86
N ASP A 300 -1.43 -7.79 5.39
CA ASP A 300 -0.50 -8.89 5.15
C ASP A 300 -0.64 -9.51 3.74
N ARG A 301 -1.55 -8.99 2.89
CA ARG A 301 -1.88 -9.54 1.57
C ARG A 301 -2.31 -11.02 1.60
N ALA A 302 -2.86 -11.48 2.71
CA ALA A 302 -3.21 -12.89 2.88
C ALA A 302 -4.28 -13.34 1.88
N TYR A 303 -5.32 -12.53 1.65
CA TYR A 303 -6.36 -12.83 0.66
C TYR A 303 -5.79 -12.97 -0.75
N ILE A 304 -4.89 -12.07 -1.16
CA ILE A 304 -4.25 -12.12 -2.48
C ILE A 304 -3.49 -13.43 -2.63
N ARG A 305 -2.59 -13.76 -1.69
CA ARG A 305 -1.82 -15.01 -1.74
C ARG A 305 -2.69 -16.26 -1.75
N THR A 306 -3.74 -16.29 -0.92
CA THR A 306 -4.64 -17.44 -0.81
C THR A 306 -5.43 -17.67 -2.08
N VAL A 307 -5.95 -16.60 -2.68
CA VAL A 307 -6.68 -16.67 -3.95
C VAL A 307 -5.76 -17.05 -5.09
N GLU A 308 -4.58 -16.42 -5.19
CA GLU A 308 -3.58 -16.76 -6.23
C GLU A 308 -3.12 -18.23 -6.14
N ALA A 309 -2.98 -18.78 -4.94
CA ALA A 309 -2.67 -20.19 -4.76
C ALA A 309 -3.79 -21.12 -5.28
N SER A 310 -5.04 -20.66 -5.32
CA SER A 310 -6.19 -21.44 -5.75
C SER A 310 -6.53 -21.30 -7.23
N VAL A 311 -6.35 -20.11 -7.83
CA VAL A 311 -6.81 -19.79 -9.18
C VAL A 311 -5.72 -19.28 -10.13
N GLY A 312 -4.50 -19.10 -9.63
CA GLY A 312 -3.38 -18.51 -10.37
C GLY A 312 -3.23 -17.01 -10.13
N ALA A 313 -2.16 -16.42 -10.68
CA ALA A 313 -1.79 -15.02 -10.45
C ALA A 313 -2.89 -14.04 -10.88
N LEU A 314 -3.22 -13.11 -10.00
CA LEU A 314 -4.14 -12.01 -10.28
C LEU A 314 -3.42 -10.89 -11.04
N LYS A 315 -4.13 -10.23 -11.95
CA LYS A 315 -3.63 -9.15 -12.80
C LYS A 315 -3.89 -7.80 -12.14
N PHE A 316 -2.82 -7.05 -11.96
CA PHE A 316 -2.92 -5.65 -11.55
C PHE A 316 -2.89 -4.72 -12.75
#